data_c321fbb5bd6870de55d2c22a1c4bb4e2
#
_entry.id   c321fbb5bd6870de55d2c22a1c4bb4e2
#
_cell.length_a   1.000
_cell.length_b   1.000
_cell.length_c   1.000
_cell.angle_alpha   90.00
_cell.angle_beta   90.00
_cell.angle_gamma   90.00
#
_symmetry.space_group_name_H-M   'P 1'
#
loop_
_entity.id
_entity.type
_entity.pdbx_description
1 polymer ?
#
loop_
_entity_poly.entity_id
_entity_poly.type
_entity_poly.pdbx_seq_one_letter_code
_entity_poly.pdbx_strand_id
1 'polypeptide(L)'
;MSRRLADVAKKVGVSEATVSRVLNGKPGVSQGTRDAVLTALDVLGYERPTKLRGSRGKLVGLVLPELVNPIFPAFAEVIGGALAQQGFTPVLCTRTAGGVTEAEYIDLLLAQQVSGVIFAGGFYAEREADHAHYRRLEDLGLPVVLMNASIEDLAFPRVACDDLVAMEQAMGHVTSLGHQRVGLLLGPADHVPSERKLAAAQRFAQRHDLELDPALVVHSQYSLESGQAAANRLVEAGATAIVCASDPLALGAIRAVRRAGLSCPADVSVVGFDDSALMNSTDPALTTVRQPIEPMGRAAVDLLAALIGGSDVARDELLFEPELVVRASTAMAKVVAR
;
A
#
# COMPACT_ATOMS: atom_id res chain seq x y z
N MET A 1 -42.94 -10.33 10.72
CA MET A 1 -42.95 -9.16 9.80
C MET A 1 -44.21 -8.32 9.90
N SER A 2 -45.39 -8.90 10.02
CA SER A 2 -46.71 -8.15 10.04
C SER A 2 -46.81 -7.11 11.18
N ARG A 3 -46.46 -7.42 12.42
CA ARG A 3 -46.57 -6.49 13.55
C ARG A 3 -45.70 -5.21 13.38
N ARG A 4 -44.54 -5.30 12.78
CA ARG A 4 -43.61 -4.18 12.56
C ARG A 4 -44.16 -3.14 11.55
N LEU A 5 -44.81 -3.60 10.48
CA LEU A 5 -45.37 -2.72 9.48
C LEU A 5 -46.59 -1.95 10.02
N ALA A 6 -47.42 -2.61 10.83
CA ALA A 6 -48.59 -2.00 11.46
C ALA A 6 -48.22 -0.88 12.46
N ASP A 7 -47.16 -1.08 13.27
CA ASP A 7 -46.71 -0.07 14.24
C ASP A 7 -46.18 1.19 13.54
N VAL A 8 -45.41 1.05 12.46
CA VAL A 8 -44.89 2.18 11.65
C VAL A 8 -46.05 2.88 10.94
N ALA A 9 -46.94 2.13 10.31
CA ALA A 9 -48.14 2.64 9.62
C ALA A 9 -49.01 3.50 10.55
N LYS A 10 -49.25 3.00 11.77
CA LYS A 10 -50.00 3.71 12.81
C LYS A 10 -49.31 5.00 13.27
N LYS A 11 -47.99 4.96 13.44
CA LYS A 11 -47.19 6.12 13.90
C LYS A 11 -47.13 7.25 12.87
N VAL A 12 -47.10 6.90 11.58
CA VAL A 12 -47.00 7.87 10.46
C VAL A 12 -48.36 8.26 9.94
N GLY A 13 -49.42 7.52 10.25
CA GLY A 13 -50.78 7.78 9.73
C GLY A 13 -50.96 7.36 8.26
N VAL A 14 -50.27 6.30 7.81
CA VAL A 14 -50.33 5.76 6.46
C VAL A 14 -50.74 4.29 6.47
N SER A 15 -51.09 3.71 5.32
CA SER A 15 -51.40 2.29 5.21
C SER A 15 -50.13 1.43 5.30
N GLU A 16 -50.25 0.17 5.76
CA GLU A 16 -49.16 -0.80 5.74
C GLU A 16 -48.59 -1.02 4.31
N ALA A 17 -49.48 -0.94 3.31
CA ALA A 17 -49.06 -1.01 1.90
C ALA A 17 -48.15 0.17 1.52
N THR A 18 -48.40 1.37 2.05
CA THR A 18 -47.53 2.55 1.85
C THR A 18 -46.17 2.34 2.54
N VAL A 19 -46.16 1.85 3.79
CA VAL A 19 -44.93 1.49 4.49
C VAL A 19 -44.14 0.43 3.70
N SER A 20 -44.82 -0.62 3.25
CA SER A 20 -44.19 -1.67 2.43
C SER A 20 -43.62 -1.13 1.12
N ARG A 21 -44.30 -0.19 0.45
CA ARG A 21 -43.75 0.48 -0.76
C ARG A 21 -42.50 1.28 -0.47
N VAL A 22 -42.48 2.04 0.62
CA VAL A 22 -41.31 2.77 1.08
C VAL A 22 -40.17 1.80 1.37
N LEU A 23 -40.43 0.72 2.12
CA LEU A 23 -39.44 -0.30 2.49
C LEU A 23 -38.84 -1.05 1.27
N ASN A 24 -39.59 -1.15 0.20
CA ASN A 24 -39.17 -1.81 -1.04
C ASN A 24 -38.69 -0.83 -2.14
N GLY A 25 -38.55 0.47 -1.82
CA GLY A 25 -38.08 1.47 -2.77
C GLY A 25 -38.99 1.72 -3.97
N LYS A 26 -40.28 1.31 -3.90
CA LYS A 26 -41.20 1.42 -5.03
C LYS A 26 -41.63 2.88 -5.26
N PRO A 27 -41.87 3.31 -6.50
CA PRO A 27 -42.36 4.64 -6.82
C PRO A 27 -43.81 4.84 -6.35
N GLY A 28 -44.27 6.11 -6.30
CA GLY A 28 -45.67 6.46 -5.96
C GLY A 28 -45.89 6.83 -4.48
N VAL A 29 -44.83 7.16 -3.76
CA VAL A 29 -44.90 7.73 -2.41
C VAL A 29 -44.13 9.07 -2.40
N SER A 30 -44.73 10.12 -1.83
CA SER A 30 -44.10 11.45 -1.73
C SER A 30 -42.84 11.39 -0.88
N GLN A 31 -41.88 12.32 -1.14
CA GLN A 31 -40.63 12.39 -0.38
C GLN A 31 -40.92 12.61 1.11
N GLY A 32 -41.83 13.51 1.47
CA GLY A 32 -42.20 13.76 2.87
C GLY A 32 -42.78 12.54 3.58
N THR A 33 -43.63 11.73 2.88
CA THR A 33 -44.15 10.47 3.44
C THR A 33 -43.03 9.43 3.59
N ARG A 34 -42.09 9.38 2.65
CA ARG A 34 -40.91 8.51 2.71
C ARG A 34 -40.05 8.84 3.93
N ASP A 35 -39.75 10.12 4.14
CA ASP A 35 -38.92 10.58 5.27
C ASP A 35 -39.61 10.33 6.63
N ALA A 36 -40.94 10.56 6.70
CA ALA A 36 -41.71 10.27 7.90
C ALA A 36 -41.71 8.77 8.27
N VAL A 37 -41.86 7.89 7.27
CA VAL A 37 -41.78 6.42 7.48
C VAL A 37 -40.38 6.01 7.95
N LEU A 38 -39.30 6.56 7.36
CA LEU A 38 -37.94 6.24 7.75
C LEU A 38 -37.61 6.72 9.18
N THR A 39 -38.06 7.93 9.53
CA THR A 39 -37.91 8.46 10.90
C THR A 39 -38.68 7.61 11.92
N ALA A 40 -39.92 7.17 11.56
CA ALA A 40 -40.69 6.32 12.46
C ALA A 40 -40.05 4.94 12.69
N LEU A 41 -39.40 4.36 11.69
CA LEU A 41 -38.60 3.13 11.85
C LEU A 41 -37.47 3.31 12.85
N ASP A 42 -36.69 4.41 12.74
CA ASP A 42 -35.60 4.70 13.63
C ASP A 42 -36.07 4.90 15.09
N VAL A 43 -37.17 5.66 15.27
CA VAL A 43 -37.74 5.92 16.60
C VAL A 43 -38.29 4.64 17.26
N LEU A 44 -38.78 3.70 16.45
CA LEU A 44 -39.28 2.42 16.94
C LEU A 44 -38.20 1.34 17.08
N GLY A 45 -36.92 1.70 16.84
CA GLY A 45 -35.79 0.80 16.93
C GLY A 45 -35.78 -0.33 15.88
N TYR A 46 -36.50 -0.15 14.79
CA TYR A 46 -36.51 -1.12 13.70
C TYR A 46 -35.37 -0.83 12.71
N GLU A 47 -34.56 -1.86 12.43
CA GLU A 47 -33.53 -1.73 11.39
C GLU A 47 -34.15 -1.41 10.03
N ARG A 48 -33.68 -0.35 9.39
CA ARG A 48 -34.06 -0.03 8.02
C ARG A 48 -33.64 -1.18 7.10
N PRO A 49 -34.50 -1.63 6.17
CA PRO A 49 -34.07 -2.57 5.13
C PRO A 49 -32.85 -2.00 4.40
N THR A 50 -31.90 -2.86 4.06
CA THR A 50 -30.62 -2.50 3.43
C THR A 50 -30.78 -1.58 2.19
N LYS A 51 -31.89 -1.75 1.44
CA LYS A 51 -32.26 -0.92 0.29
C LYS A 51 -32.72 0.52 0.62
N LEU A 52 -32.99 0.81 1.89
CA LEU A 52 -33.49 2.11 2.37
C LEU A 52 -32.63 2.77 3.44
N ARG A 53 -31.58 2.13 3.86
CA ARG A 53 -30.47 2.84 4.46
C ARG A 53 -29.99 3.77 3.37
N GLY A 54 -30.35 5.07 3.47
CA GLY A 54 -30.07 6.10 2.46
C GLY A 54 -28.64 5.94 1.97
N SER A 55 -28.30 6.29 0.73
CA SER A 55 -27.05 5.90 0.07
C SER A 55 -25.93 5.83 1.11
N ARG A 56 -25.69 4.66 1.70
CA ARG A 56 -24.47 4.41 2.44
C ARG A 56 -23.41 4.71 1.40
N GLY A 57 -22.65 5.76 1.64
CA GLY A 57 -21.54 6.07 0.77
C GLY A 57 -20.90 4.73 0.47
N LYS A 58 -20.75 4.40 -0.82
CA LYS A 58 -20.26 3.08 -1.25
C LYS A 58 -18.96 2.85 -0.48
N LEU A 59 -18.98 1.97 0.53
CA LEU A 59 -17.81 1.70 1.36
C LEU A 59 -16.78 0.98 0.51
N VAL A 60 -15.53 1.38 0.64
CA VAL A 60 -14.37 0.73 0.02
C VAL A 60 -13.35 0.42 1.11
N GLY A 61 -12.93 -0.84 1.22
CA GLY A 61 -11.85 -1.23 2.10
C GLY A 61 -10.51 -0.69 1.58
N LEU A 62 -9.72 -0.06 2.45
CA LEU A 62 -8.33 0.28 2.18
C LEU A 62 -7.48 -0.44 3.21
N VAL A 63 -6.79 -1.49 2.77
CA VAL A 63 -6.00 -2.37 3.62
C VAL A 63 -4.52 -2.02 3.47
N LEU A 64 -3.88 -1.69 4.60
CA LEU A 64 -2.46 -1.35 4.69
C LEU A 64 -1.75 -2.35 5.61
N PRO A 65 -0.48 -2.71 5.33
CA PRO A 65 0.26 -3.63 6.18
C PRO A 65 0.58 -3.05 7.55
N GLU A 66 0.81 -1.73 7.62
CA GLU A 66 1.20 -1.01 8.85
C GLU A 66 1.06 0.50 8.67
N LEU A 67 1.24 1.27 9.73
CA LEU A 67 1.26 2.74 9.70
C LEU A 67 2.61 3.34 10.16
N VAL A 68 3.57 2.49 10.55
CA VAL A 68 4.89 2.95 11.04
C VAL A 68 5.79 3.39 9.89
N ASN A 69 5.78 2.67 8.78
CA ASN A 69 6.44 3.11 7.56
C ASN A 69 5.62 4.25 6.91
N PRO A 70 6.16 5.48 6.79
CA PRO A 70 5.41 6.67 6.36
C PRO A 70 4.82 6.60 4.95
N ILE A 71 5.28 5.69 4.10
CA ILE A 71 4.76 5.49 2.75
C ILE A 71 3.28 5.06 2.78
N PHE A 72 2.89 4.22 3.74
CA PHE A 72 1.53 3.71 3.82
C PHE A 72 0.51 4.77 4.25
N PRO A 73 0.75 5.61 5.28
CA PRO A 73 -0.08 6.78 5.54
C PRO A 73 -0.21 7.73 4.34
N ALA A 74 0.88 7.93 3.58
CA ALA A 74 0.85 8.78 2.38
C ALA A 74 -0.05 8.18 1.28
N PHE A 75 0.00 6.87 1.04
CA PHE A 75 -0.95 6.19 0.17
C PHE A 75 -2.38 6.30 0.68
N ALA A 76 -2.59 6.14 2.00
CA ALA A 76 -3.93 6.24 2.59
C ALA A 76 -4.56 7.62 2.37
N GLU A 77 -3.79 8.68 2.49
CA GLU A 77 -4.25 10.06 2.24
C GLU A 77 -4.66 10.26 0.79
N VAL A 78 -3.80 9.88 -0.17
CA VAL A 78 -4.07 10.03 -1.60
C VAL A 78 -5.27 9.19 -2.03
N ILE A 79 -5.27 7.90 -1.68
CA ILE A 79 -6.35 6.96 -2.04
C ILE A 79 -7.66 7.38 -1.39
N GLY A 80 -7.63 7.74 -0.09
CA GLY A 80 -8.80 8.20 0.64
C GLY A 80 -9.42 9.46 0.03
N GLY A 81 -8.59 10.43 -0.35
CA GLY A 81 -9.03 11.64 -1.06
C GLY A 81 -9.63 11.34 -2.43
N ALA A 82 -8.99 10.47 -3.23
CA ALA A 82 -9.49 10.09 -4.55
C ALA A 82 -10.80 9.29 -4.47
N LEU A 83 -10.93 8.38 -3.51
CA LEU A 83 -12.19 7.65 -3.24
C LEU A 83 -13.32 8.62 -2.88
N ALA A 84 -13.06 9.58 -1.99
CA ALA A 84 -14.06 10.57 -1.59
C ALA A 84 -14.53 11.43 -2.77
N GLN A 85 -13.64 11.82 -3.68
CA GLN A 85 -13.97 12.56 -4.90
C GLN A 85 -14.91 11.77 -5.83
N GLN A 86 -14.81 10.43 -5.83
CA GLN A 86 -15.69 9.55 -6.61
C GLN A 86 -16.95 9.09 -5.84
N GLY A 87 -17.19 9.66 -4.65
CA GLY A 87 -18.39 9.36 -3.84
C GLY A 87 -18.28 8.04 -3.06
N PHE A 88 -17.08 7.51 -2.87
CA PHE A 88 -16.82 6.37 -1.99
C PHE A 88 -16.39 6.84 -0.60
N THR A 89 -16.64 6.01 0.40
CA THR A 89 -16.15 6.23 1.78
C THR A 89 -15.11 5.17 2.10
N PRO A 90 -13.84 5.54 2.32
CA PRO A 90 -12.78 4.59 2.67
C PRO A 90 -12.99 4.05 4.09
N VAL A 91 -12.77 2.75 4.26
CA VAL A 91 -12.66 2.06 5.54
C VAL A 91 -11.21 1.60 5.68
N LEU A 92 -10.44 2.29 6.52
CA LEU A 92 -9.04 1.98 6.74
C LEU A 92 -8.91 0.74 7.64
N CYS A 93 -8.18 -0.26 7.15
CA CYS A 93 -7.80 -1.47 7.88
C CYS A 93 -6.27 -1.56 7.91
N THR A 94 -5.69 -1.74 9.08
CA THR A 94 -4.24 -1.84 9.22
C THR A 94 -3.87 -2.90 10.24
N ARG A 95 -2.87 -3.71 9.91
CA ARG A 95 -2.35 -4.72 10.84
C ARG A 95 -1.56 -4.08 11.96
N THR A 96 -1.70 -4.66 13.14
CA THR A 96 -0.84 -4.38 14.29
C THR A 96 -0.44 -5.71 14.92
N ALA A 97 0.76 -5.79 15.48
CA ALA A 97 1.22 -7.01 16.15
C ALA A 97 0.24 -7.40 17.29
N GLY A 98 -0.27 -8.63 17.24
CA GLY A 98 -1.27 -9.12 18.19
C GLY A 98 -2.68 -8.54 18.03
N GLY A 99 -2.93 -7.76 16.97
CA GLY A 99 -4.24 -7.21 16.62
C GLY A 99 -5.02 -8.07 15.63
N VAL A 100 -5.98 -7.44 14.96
CA VAL A 100 -6.81 -8.08 13.92
C VAL A 100 -5.95 -8.47 12.74
N THR A 101 -6.10 -9.70 12.26
CA THR A 101 -5.42 -10.22 11.07
C THR A 101 -6.02 -9.67 9.78
N GLU A 102 -5.28 -9.78 8.68
CA GLU A 102 -5.79 -9.34 7.38
C GLU A 102 -7.03 -10.15 6.95
N ALA A 103 -7.05 -11.46 7.21
CA ALA A 103 -8.21 -12.31 6.93
C ALA A 103 -9.46 -11.90 7.73
N GLU A 104 -9.30 -11.55 9.02
CA GLU A 104 -10.39 -11.06 9.86
C GLU A 104 -10.90 -9.69 9.39
N TYR A 105 -10.02 -8.81 8.90
CA TYR A 105 -10.45 -7.55 8.26
C TYR A 105 -11.26 -7.81 7.01
N ILE A 106 -10.87 -8.79 6.19
CA ILE A 106 -11.63 -9.17 5.00
C ILE A 106 -13.02 -9.68 5.38
N ASP A 107 -13.14 -10.52 6.41
CA ASP A 107 -14.45 -10.96 6.91
C ASP A 107 -15.32 -9.80 7.38
N LEU A 108 -14.74 -8.83 8.08
CA LEU A 108 -15.41 -7.60 8.50
C LEU A 108 -15.90 -6.77 7.29
N LEU A 109 -15.04 -6.56 6.29
CA LEU A 109 -15.38 -5.80 5.08
C LEU A 109 -16.50 -6.49 4.29
N LEU A 110 -16.46 -7.81 4.15
CA LEU A 110 -17.52 -8.60 3.53
C LEU A 110 -18.85 -8.50 4.30
N ALA A 111 -18.82 -8.57 5.63
CA ALA A 111 -20.00 -8.39 6.48
C ALA A 111 -20.60 -6.98 6.36
N GLN A 112 -19.76 -5.95 6.12
CA GLN A 112 -20.19 -4.58 5.85
C GLN A 112 -20.66 -4.36 4.40
N GLN A 113 -20.55 -5.38 3.54
CA GLN A 113 -20.95 -5.31 2.13
C GLN A 113 -20.23 -4.15 1.40
N VAL A 114 -18.92 -4.05 1.54
CA VAL A 114 -18.12 -3.07 0.81
C VAL A 114 -18.25 -3.26 -0.69
N SER A 115 -18.12 -2.18 -1.45
CA SER A 115 -18.22 -2.21 -2.91
C SER A 115 -16.94 -2.75 -3.57
N GLY A 116 -15.81 -2.70 -2.87
CA GLY A 116 -14.54 -3.20 -3.33
C GLY A 116 -13.44 -2.96 -2.29
N VAL A 117 -12.22 -3.40 -2.58
CA VAL A 117 -11.06 -3.30 -1.69
C VAL A 117 -9.81 -2.89 -2.47
N ILE A 118 -9.02 -1.97 -1.93
CA ILE A 118 -7.66 -1.69 -2.37
C ILE A 118 -6.70 -2.20 -1.29
N PHE A 119 -5.75 -3.03 -1.68
CA PHE A 119 -4.65 -3.46 -0.83
C PHE A 119 -3.38 -2.69 -1.23
N ALA A 120 -2.82 -1.90 -0.33
CA ALA A 120 -1.62 -1.11 -0.59
C ALA A 120 -0.36 -1.71 0.05
N GLY A 121 -0.27 -3.02 0.06
CA GLY A 121 0.75 -3.87 0.66
C GLY A 121 0.09 -4.97 1.48
N GLY A 122 0.72 -6.11 1.62
CA GLY A 122 0.16 -7.23 2.36
C GLY A 122 0.73 -8.58 1.94
N PHE A 123 0.13 -9.64 2.44
CA PHE A 123 0.58 -11.01 2.20
C PHE A 123 0.51 -11.47 0.74
N TYR A 124 -0.28 -10.80 -0.10
CA TYR A 124 -0.32 -11.10 -1.54
C TYR A 124 1.04 -10.91 -2.25
N ALA A 125 1.97 -10.20 -1.62
CA ALA A 125 3.32 -10.00 -2.11
C ALA A 125 4.35 -10.96 -1.49
N GLU A 126 3.95 -11.81 -0.54
CA GLU A 126 4.80 -12.81 0.13
C GLU A 126 4.49 -14.20 -0.46
N ARG A 127 5.48 -14.87 -1.07
CA ARG A 127 5.26 -16.13 -1.79
C ARG A 127 4.82 -17.29 -0.89
N GLU A 128 5.34 -17.32 0.35
CA GLU A 128 5.09 -18.38 1.32
C GLU A 128 3.87 -18.13 2.20
N ALA A 129 3.21 -16.97 2.05
CA ALA A 129 2.03 -16.64 2.84
C ALA A 129 0.78 -17.41 2.41
N ASP A 130 -0.21 -17.49 3.29
CA ASP A 130 -1.53 -18.02 2.94
C ASP A 130 -2.34 -16.99 2.14
N HIS A 131 -2.69 -17.35 0.90
CA HIS A 131 -3.45 -16.52 -0.01
C HIS A 131 -4.93 -16.90 -0.12
N ALA A 132 -5.43 -17.81 0.74
CA ALA A 132 -6.80 -18.32 0.66
C ALA A 132 -7.87 -17.20 0.74
N HIS A 133 -7.63 -16.18 1.56
CA HIS A 133 -8.55 -15.06 1.71
C HIS A 133 -8.62 -14.15 0.46
N TYR A 134 -7.53 -13.99 -0.31
CA TYR A 134 -7.56 -13.28 -1.60
C TYR A 134 -8.31 -14.07 -2.66
N ARG A 135 -8.05 -15.39 -2.78
CA ARG A 135 -8.79 -16.28 -3.70
C ARG A 135 -10.28 -16.28 -3.41
N ARG A 136 -10.66 -16.23 -2.14
CA ARG A 136 -12.07 -16.08 -1.73
C ARG A 136 -12.69 -14.78 -2.25
N LEU A 137 -11.96 -13.66 -2.27
CA LEU A 137 -12.45 -12.40 -2.85
C LEU A 137 -12.65 -12.52 -4.36
N GLU A 138 -11.75 -13.24 -5.04
CA GLU A 138 -11.86 -13.54 -6.47
C GLU A 138 -13.09 -14.41 -6.76
N ASP A 139 -13.30 -15.48 -6.00
CA ASP A 139 -14.46 -16.39 -6.13
C ASP A 139 -15.80 -15.65 -5.90
N LEU A 140 -15.81 -14.67 -5.00
CA LEU A 140 -16.97 -13.83 -4.72
C LEU A 140 -17.19 -12.73 -5.78
N GLY A 141 -16.26 -12.55 -6.71
CA GLY A 141 -16.30 -11.49 -7.71
C GLY A 141 -16.28 -10.08 -7.10
N LEU A 142 -15.67 -9.92 -5.91
CA LEU A 142 -15.54 -8.60 -5.30
C LEU A 142 -14.48 -7.79 -6.07
N PRO A 143 -14.76 -6.54 -6.47
CA PRO A 143 -13.77 -5.65 -7.05
C PRO A 143 -12.57 -5.45 -6.12
N VAL A 144 -11.37 -5.81 -6.59
CA VAL A 144 -10.11 -5.67 -5.85
C VAL A 144 -9.03 -5.09 -6.74
N VAL A 145 -8.20 -4.22 -6.19
CA VAL A 145 -6.96 -3.72 -6.80
C VAL A 145 -5.81 -3.92 -5.82
N LEU A 146 -4.70 -4.46 -6.32
CA LEU A 146 -3.47 -4.64 -5.56
C LEU A 146 -2.47 -3.53 -5.92
N MET A 147 -1.79 -2.99 -4.92
CA MET A 147 -0.71 -2.01 -5.12
C MET A 147 0.64 -2.64 -4.80
N ASN A 148 1.67 -2.14 -5.47
CA ASN A 148 3.00 -2.71 -5.50
C ASN A 148 3.01 -4.09 -6.20
N ALA A 149 4.05 -4.88 -6.04
CA ALA A 149 4.14 -6.17 -6.70
C ALA A 149 3.33 -7.25 -5.97
N SER A 150 2.80 -8.21 -6.69
CA SER A 150 2.04 -9.34 -6.16
C SER A 150 2.54 -10.65 -6.77
N ILE A 151 2.22 -11.78 -6.15
CA ILE A 151 2.40 -13.09 -6.76
C ILE A 151 1.56 -13.21 -8.04
N GLU A 152 2.01 -14.05 -8.97
CA GLU A 152 1.39 -14.19 -10.30
C GLU A 152 0.01 -14.85 -10.26
N ASP A 153 -0.24 -15.72 -9.27
CA ASP A 153 -1.46 -16.54 -9.16
C ASP A 153 -2.73 -15.78 -8.77
N LEU A 154 -2.62 -14.48 -8.45
CA LEU A 154 -3.77 -13.64 -8.14
C LEU A 154 -4.16 -12.78 -9.33
N ALA A 155 -5.36 -13.01 -9.87
CA ALA A 155 -5.85 -12.39 -11.09
C ALA A 155 -6.52 -11.02 -10.86
N PHE A 156 -5.96 -10.17 -9.99
CA PHE A 156 -6.44 -8.81 -9.77
C PHE A 156 -5.62 -7.80 -10.56
N PRO A 157 -6.21 -6.67 -11.01
CA PRO A 157 -5.47 -5.53 -11.54
C PRO A 157 -4.45 -5.01 -10.52
N ARG A 158 -3.28 -4.61 -11.02
CA ARG A 158 -2.16 -4.19 -10.18
C ARG A 158 -1.65 -2.81 -10.59
N VAL A 159 -1.24 -2.03 -9.59
CA VAL A 159 -0.56 -0.74 -9.76
C VAL A 159 0.75 -0.82 -9.00
N ALA A 160 1.89 -0.65 -9.66
CA ALA A 160 3.19 -0.76 -9.03
C ALA A 160 4.16 0.34 -9.47
N CYS A 161 5.13 0.63 -8.61
CA CYS A 161 6.33 1.37 -9.00
C CYS A 161 7.23 0.45 -9.84
N ASP A 162 7.89 1.00 -10.86
CA ASP A 162 8.83 0.24 -11.68
C ASP A 162 10.14 0.00 -10.91
N ASP A 163 10.25 -1.19 -10.32
CA ASP A 163 11.43 -1.60 -9.55
C ASP A 163 12.70 -1.69 -10.41
N LEU A 164 12.57 -1.97 -11.71
CA LEU A 164 13.72 -2.00 -12.62
C LEU A 164 14.30 -0.59 -12.79
N VAL A 165 13.46 0.38 -13.12
CA VAL A 165 13.88 1.78 -13.27
C VAL A 165 14.40 2.34 -11.94
N ALA A 166 13.74 2.00 -10.82
CA ALA A 166 14.17 2.41 -9.49
C ALA A 166 15.60 1.97 -9.18
N MET A 167 15.89 0.69 -9.41
CA MET A 167 17.23 0.15 -9.15
C MET A 167 18.26 0.65 -10.15
N GLU A 168 17.90 0.87 -11.40
CA GLU A 168 18.78 1.49 -12.40
C GLU A 168 19.19 2.90 -11.99
N GLN A 169 18.27 3.71 -11.51
CA GLN A 169 18.56 5.05 -11.01
C GLN A 169 19.45 5.03 -9.75
N ALA A 170 19.12 4.19 -8.76
CA ALA A 170 19.86 4.10 -7.51
C ALA A 170 21.29 3.56 -7.71
N MET A 171 21.43 2.44 -8.42
CA MET A 171 22.71 1.81 -8.72
C MET A 171 23.55 2.69 -9.63
N GLY A 172 22.94 3.27 -10.69
CA GLY A 172 23.63 4.18 -11.58
C GLY A 172 24.17 5.41 -10.87
N HIS A 173 23.43 5.96 -9.91
CA HIS A 173 23.89 7.07 -9.09
C HIS A 173 25.14 6.72 -8.27
N VAL A 174 25.10 5.66 -7.47
CA VAL A 174 26.24 5.30 -6.61
C VAL A 174 27.45 4.85 -7.43
N THR A 175 27.27 4.16 -8.55
CA THR A 175 28.38 3.78 -9.44
C THR A 175 28.99 4.97 -10.15
N SER A 176 28.20 5.97 -10.56
CA SER A 176 28.70 7.23 -11.14
C SER A 176 29.55 8.03 -10.14
N LEU A 177 29.31 7.87 -8.83
CA LEU A 177 30.13 8.42 -7.76
C LEU A 177 31.41 7.60 -7.48
N GLY A 178 31.67 6.54 -8.22
CA GLY A 178 32.88 5.71 -8.14
C GLY A 178 32.79 4.56 -7.15
N HIS A 179 31.62 4.27 -6.59
CA HIS A 179 31.47 3.13 -5.67
C HIS A 179 31.50 1.80 -6.43
N GLN A 180 32.39 0.91 -6.01
CA GLN A 180 32.56 -0.45 -6.55
C GLN A 180 32.01 -1.53 -5.59
N ARG A 181 32.02 -1.27 -4.30
CA ARG A 181 31.51 -2.18 -3.26
C ARG A 181 30.15 -1.67 -2.79
N VAL A 182 29.10 -2.03 -3.57
CA VAL A 182 27.74 -1.60 -3.32
C VAL A 182 26.98 -2.68 -2.54
N GLY A 183 26.55 -2.34 -1.33
CA GLY A 183 25.67 -3.18 -0.51
C GLY A 183 24.21 -3.01 -0.93
N LEU A 184 23.46 -4.11 -0.95
CA LEU A 184 22.01 -4.13 -1.14
C LEU A 184 21.32 -4.50 0.19
N LEU A 185 20.53 -3.59 0.74
CA LEU A 185 19.72 -3.82 1.94
C LEU A 185 18.25 -3.93 1.53
N LEU A 186 17.81 -5.17 1.35
CA LEU A 186 16.51 -5.50 0.80
C LEU A 186 15.49 -5.88 1.88
N GLY A 187 14.21 -5.90 1.55
CA GLY A 187 13.15 -6.48 2.37
C GLY A 187 13.24 -8.00 2.47
N PRO A 188 12.25 -8.68 3.05
CA PRO A 188 12.23 -10.14 3.16
C PRO A 188 12.51 -10.84 1.83
N ALA A 189 13.16 -11.99 1.87
CA ALA A 189 13.63 -12.68 0.65
C ALA A 189 12.49 -13.26 -0.18
N ASP A 190 11.40 -13.66 0.46
CA ASP A 190 10.18 -14.20 -0.16
C ASP A 190 9.19 -13.12 -0.61
N HIS A 191 9.55 -11.85 -0.45
CA HIS A 191 8.71 -10.71 -0.80
C HIS A 191 8.97 -10.28 -2.25
N VAL A 192 7.97 -10.32 -3.10
CA VAL A 192 8.08 -10.04 -4.55
C VAL A 192 8.77 -8.70 -4.87
N PRO A 193 8.49 -7.57 -4.21
CA PRO A 193 9.25 -6.33 -4.41
C PRO A 193 10.75 -6.46 -4.12
N SER A 194 11.14 -7.27 -3.12
CA SER A 194 12.56 -7.51 -2.81
C SER A 194 13.24 -8.34 -3.88
N GLU A 195 12.56 -9.40 -4.36
CA GLU A 195 13.04 -10.22 -5.48
C GLU A 195 13.24 -9.39 -6.76
N ARG A 196 12.25 -8.53 -7.10
CA ARG A 196 12.32 -7.66 -8.27
C ARG A 196 13.48 -6.68 -8.19
N LYS A 197 13.67 -6.04 -7.03
CA LYS A 197 14.81 -5.13 -6.81
C LYS A 197 16.15 -5.85 -6.92
N LEU A 198 16.27 -7.05 -6.34
CA LEU A 198 17.49 -7.85 -6.45
C LEU A 198 17.77 -8.21 -7.92
N ALA A 199 16.76 -8.71 -8.64
CA ALA A 199 16.92 -9.07 -10.05
C ALA A 199 17.29 -7.85 -10.92
N ALA A 200 16.73 -6.67 -10.62
CA ALA A 200 17.07 -5.43 -11.30
C ALA A 200 18.51 -5.00 -11.03
N ALA A 201 18.96 -5.07 -9.76
CA ALA A 201 20.35 -4.78 -9.39
C ALA A 201 21.34 -5.74 -10.07
N GLN A 202 21.01 -7.03 -10.15
CA GLN A 202 21.83 -8.02 -10.85
C GLN A 202 21.93 -7.74 -12.36
N ARG A 203 20.81 -7.37 -13.00
CA ARG A 203 20.82 -6.96 -14.42
C ARG A 203 21.66 -5.71 -14.64
N PHE A 204 21.55 -4.72 -13.74
CA PHE A 204 22.38 -3.51 -13.79
C PHE A 204 23.86 -3.87 -13.70
N ALA A 205 24.23 -4.67 -12.70
CA ALA A 205 25.61 -5.10 -12.47
C ALA A 205 26.21 -5.82 -13.69
N GLN A 206 25.47 -6.74 -14.30
CA GLN A 206 25.89 -7.45 -15.51
C GLN A 206 26.15 -6.49 -16.70
N ARG A 207 25.30 -5.46 -16.87
CA ARG A 207 25.45 -4.49 -17.98
C ARG A 207 26.59 -3.50 -17.77
N HIS A 208 27.01 -3.28 -16.54
CA HIS A 208 28.02 -2.28 -16.18
C HIS A 208 29.32 -2.88 -15.65
N ASP A 209 29.54 -4.20 -15.83
CA ASP A 209 30.71 -4.94 -15.34
C ASP A 209 31.00 -4.69 -13.85
N LEU A 210 29.93 -4.52 -13.04
CA LEU A 210 30.00 -4.38 -11.60
C LEU A 210 29.87 -5.76 -10.94
N GLU A 211 30.80 -6.10 -10.05
CA GLU A 211 30.71 -7.31 -9.26
C GLU A 211 29.75 -7.11 -8.06
N LEU A 212 28.64 -7.86 -8.04
CA LEU A 212 27.77 -7.95 -6.86
C LEU A 212 28.24 -9.09 -5.97
N ASP A 213 29.05 -8.76 -4.95
CA ASP A 213 29.48 -9.71 -3.92
C ASP A 213 28.26 -10.21 -3.14
N PRO A 214 27.97 -11.54 -3.10
CA PRO A 214 26.85 -12.08 -2.32
C PRO A 214 26.88 -11.70 -0.84
N ALA A 215 28.07 -11.44 -0.26
CA ALA A 215 28.21 -10.97 1.12
C ALA A 215 27.66 -9.54 1.31
N LEU A 216 27.48 -8.79 0.22
CA LEU A 216 26.92 -7.44 0.21
C LEU A 216 25.41 -7.42 -0.13
N VAL A 217 24.75 -8.57 -0.16
CA VAL A 217 23.27 -8.66 -0.32
C VAL A 217 22.67 -9.16 0.98
N VAL A 218 21.87 -8.33 1.63
CA VAL A 218 21.28 -8.64 2.93
C VAL A 218 19.77 -8.35 2.91
N HIS A 219 18.99 -9.31 3.39
CA HIS A 219 17.55 -9.19 3.58
C HIS A 219 17.21 -8.87 5.04
N SER A 220 16.12 -8.10 5.23
CA SER A 220 15.68 -7.63 6.53
C SER A 220 14.17 -7.34 6.53
N GLN A 221 13.55 -7.23 7.70
CA GLN A 221 12.20 -6.66 7.82
C GLN A 221 12.26 -5.13 7.60
N TYR A 222 11.17 -4.54 7.09
CA TYR A 222 11.07 -3.11 6.78
C TYR A 222 10.95 -2.25 8.04
N SER A 223 11.96 -2.30 8.91
CA SER A 223 12.03 -1.44 10.09
C SER A 223 13.42 -0.82 10.25
N LEU A 224 13.49 0.28 10.97
CA LEU A 224 14.73 0.98 11.25
C LEU A 224 15.70 0.10 12.06
N GLU A 225 15.18 -0.62 13.07
CA GLU A 225 15.95 -1.48 13.95
C GLU A 225 16.54 -2.68 13.20
N SER A 226 15.70 -3.34 12.40
CA SER A 226 16.11 -4.48 11.56
C SER A 226 17.09 -4.02 10.47
N GLY A 227 16.83 -2.86 9.86
CA GLY A 227 17.73 -2.23 8.89
C GLY A 227 19.09 -1.92 9.49
N GLN A 228 19.15 -1.40 10.72
CA GLN A 228 20.41 -1.16 11.41
C GLN A 228 21.17 -2.46 11.68
N ALA A 229 20.51 -3.49 12.18
CA ALA A 229 21.13 -4.79 12.45
C ALA A 229 21.69 -5.43 11.16
N ALA A 230 20.95 -5.36 10.08
CA ALA A 230 21.36 -5.89 8.78
C ALA A 230 22.49 -5.07 8.14
N ALA A 231 22.43 -3.74 8.22
CA ALA A 231 23.45 -2.86 7.66
C ALA A 231 24.81 -2.98 8.36
N ASN A 232 24.88 -3.37 9.64
CA ASN A 232 26.15 -3.67 10.30
C ASN A 232 26.94 -4.72 9.51
N ARG A 233 26.28 -5.77 8.99
CA ARG A 233 26.92 -6.82 8.18
C ARG A 233 27.49 -6.25 6.87
N LEU A 234 26.79 -5.31 6.23
CA LEU A 234 27.26 -4.65 5.01
C LEU A 234 28.48 -3.76 5.28
N VAL A 235 28.46 -3.02 6.39
CA VAL A 235 29.57 -2.18 6.82
C VAL A 235 30.80 -3.04 7.16
N GLU A 236 30.64 -4.12 7.91
CA GLU A 236 31.72 -5.08 8.24
C GLU A 236 32.27 -5.76 6.98
N ALA A 237 31.42 -6.04 5.98
CA ALA A 237 31.83 -6.56 4.68
C ALA A 237 32.51 -5.50 3.79
N GLY A 238 32.63 -4.25 4.24
CA GLY A 238 33.33 -3.18 3.54
C GLY A 238 32.52 -2.53 2.40
N ALA A 239 31.20 -2.46 2.50
CA ALA A 239 30.38 -1.67 1.59
C ALA A 239 30.77 -0.19 1.68
N THR A 240 30.97 0.46 0.53
CA THR A 240 31.21 1.90 0.42
C THR A 240 29.97 2.69 0.06
N ALA A 241 28.95 2.01 -0.48
CA ALA A 241 27.59 2.53 -0.66
C ALA A 241 26.58 1.44 -0.29
N ILE A 242 25.41 1.84 0.22
CA ILE A 242 24.30 0.93 0.55
C ILE A 242 23.05 1.46 -0.15
N VAL A 243 22.45 0.63 -1.02
CA VAL A 243 21.15 0.88 -1.65
C VAL A 243 20.09 0.10 -0.87
N CYS A 244 19.12 0.81 -0.32
CA CYS A 244 18.11 0.27 0.58
C CYS A 244 16.74 0.18 -0.13
N ALA A 245 15.97 -0.85 0.18
CA ALA A 245 14.64 -1.07 -0.39
C ALA A 245 13.53 -0.24 0.29
N SER A 246 13.85 0.57 1.30
CA SER A 246 12.93 1.56 1.89
C SER A 246 13.69 2.63 2.68
N ASP A 247 13.04 3.75 2.95
CA ASP A 247 13.61 4.83 3.78
C ASP A 247 13.86 4.39 5.24
N PRO A 248 12.97 3.62 5.92
CA PRO A 248 13.28 3.09 7.24
C PRO A 248 14.56 2.23 7.28
N LEU A 249 14.78 1.39 6.26
CA LEU A 249 16.02 0.62 6.14
C LEU A 249 17.24 1.52 5.94
N ALA A 250 17.12 2.58 5.13
CA ALA A 250 18.18 3.54 4.89
C ALA A 250 18.57 4.31 6.17
N LEU A 251 17.57 4.73 6.95
CA LEU A 251 17.83 5.36 8.26
C LEU A 251 18.51 4.40 9.23
N GLY A 252 18.15 3.12 9.19
CA GLY A 252 18.83 2.04 9.91
C GLY A 252 20.29 1.91 9.47
N ALA A 253 20.54 1.94 8.16
CA ALA A 253 21.88 1.88 7.58
C ALA A 253 22.75 3.09 8.02
N ILE A 254 22.21 4.31 8.00
CA ILE A 254 22.92 5.50 8.51
C ILE A 254 23.28 5.34 9.99
N ARG A 255 22.38 4.77 10.81
CA ARG A 255 22.70 4.46 12.23
C ARG A 255 23.81 3.43 12.36
N ALA A 256 23.81 2.37 11.54
CA ALA A 256 24.87 1.35 11.54
C ALA A 256 26.23 1.94 11.20
N VAL A 257 26.30 2.76 10.14
CA VAL A 257 27.51 3.49 9.72
C VAL A 257 28.07 4.33 10.89
N ARG A 258 27.21 5.13 11.53
CA ARG A 258 27.62 5.98 12.67
C ARG A 258 28.10 5.16 13.88
N ARG A 259 27.46 4.03 14.17
CA ARG A 259 27.86 3.13 15.27
C ARG A 259 29.21 2.45 15.02
N ALA A 260 29.56 2.21 13.77
CA ALA A 260 30.87 1.71 13.38
C ALA A 260 31.98 2.79 13.45
N GLY A 261 31.67 4.01 13.88
CA GLY A 261 32.59 5.14 13.92
C GLY A 261 32.85 5.76 12.55
N LEU A 262 32.03 5.43 11.55
CA LEU A 262 32.12 5.93 10.20
C LEU A 262 31.11 7.07 9.97
N SER A 263 31.28 7.80 8.89
CA SER A 263 30.43 8.94 8.51
C SER A 263 29.63 8.65 7.23
N CYS A 264 28.35 8.98 7.25
CA CYS A 264 27.52 9.06 6.07
C CYS A 264 27.40 10.55 5.67
N PRO A 265 27.75 10.93 4.42
CA PRO A 265 28.15 10.06 3.29
C PRO A 265 29.66 9.83 3.16
N ALA A 266 30.52 10.46 3.99
CA ALA A 266 31.96 10.58 3.73
C ALA A 266 32.69 9.22 3.67
N ASP A 267 32.25 8.20 4.42
CA ASP A 267 32.81 6.84 4.40
C ASP A 267 31.89 5.87 3.68
N VAL A 268 30.58 5.99 3.90
CA VAL A 268 29.56 5.12 3.29
C VAL A 268 28.39 5.97 2.80
N SER A 269 28.13 5.94 1.51
CA SER A 269 26.96 6.54 0.88
C SER A 269 25.70 5.68 1.14
N VAL A 270 24.54 6.31 1.34
CA VAL A 270 23.28 5.60 1.57
C VAL A 270 22.19 6.16 0.65
N VAL A 271 21.51 5.26 -0.05
CA VAL A 271 20.32 5.57 -0.88
C VAL A 271 19.12 4.85 -0.32
N GLY A 272 17.99 5.56 -0.14
CA GLY A 272 16.71 5.04 0.30
C GLY A 272 15.76 4.73 -0.85
N PHE A 273 14.53 4.39 -0.48
CA PHE A 273 13.40 4.19 -1.39
C PHE A 273 12.13 4.62 -0.67
N ASP A 274 11.24 5.31 -1.34
CA ASP A 274 9.93 5.86 -1.02
C ASP A 274 9.86 7.40 -1.13
N ASP A 275 10.89 8.12 -0.69
CA ASP A 275 10.92 9.57 -0.46
C ASP A 275 9.82 10.04 0.50
N SER A 276 9.75 9.40 1.65
CA SER A 276 8.81 9.74 2.71
C SER A 276 9.00 11.18 3.20
N ALA A 277 7.93 11.83 3.64
CA ALA A 277 7.84 13.27 3.89
C ALA A 277 8.96 13.91 4.75
N LEU A 278 9.62 13.12 5.63
CA LEU A 278 10.67 13.63 6.51
C LEU A 278 12.10 13.42 5.98
N MET A 279 12.29 12.83 4.80
CA MET A 279 13.62 12.45 4.31
C MET A 279 14.51 13.63 3.92
N ASN A 280 13.92 14.78 3.64
CA ASN A 280 14.65 16.04 3.44
C ASN A 280 15.11 16.69 4.75
N SER A 281 14.54 16.29 5.89
CA SER A 281 14.83 16.84 7.23
C SER A 281 15.72 15.93 8.09
N THR A 282 16.15 14.79 7.55
CA THR A 282 17.11 13.90 8.23
C THR A 282 18.53 14.48 8.18
N ASP A 283 19.42 14.00 9.03
CA ASP A 283 20.83 14.37 9.02
C ASP A 283 21.71 13.09 8.83
N PRO A 284 22.36 12.96 7.66
CA PRO A 284 22.22 13.78 6.45
C PRO A 284 20.85 13.66 5.82
N ALA A 285 20.43 14.66 5.03
CA ALA A 285 19.21 14.59 4.23
C ALA A 285 19.31 13.42 3.24
N LEU A 286 18.33 12.51 3.23
CA LEU A 286 18.41 11.23 2.54
C LEU A 286 18.23 11.37 1.03
N THR A 287 19.22 10.92 0.25
CA THR A 287 19.09 10.59 -1.17
C THR A 287 18.22 9.34 -1.28
N THR A 288 17.16 9.39 -2.06
CA THR A 288 16.18 8.30 -2.10
C THR A 288 15.44 8.25 -3.44
N VAL A 289 14.91 7.11 -3.80
CA VAL A 289 14.05 6.94 -4.97
C VAL A 289 12.61 7.23 -4.58
N ARG A 290 12.02 8.27 -5.19
CA ARG A 290 10.63 8.68 -4.94
C ARG A 290 9.66 7.80 -5.67
N GLN A 291 8.73 7.19 -4.96
CA GLN A 291 7.56 6.58 -5.57
C GLN A 291 6.55 7.64 -6.03
N PRO A 292 5.95 7.52 -7.21
CA PRO A 292 4.92 8.43 -7.69
C PRO A 292 3.56 8.13 -7.03
N ILE A 293 3.44 8.39 -5.73
CA ILE A 293 2.31 7.99 -4.86
C ILE A 293 0.97 8.53 -5.41
N GLU A 294 0.96 9.81 -5.84
CA GLU A 294 -0.29 10.46 -6.28
C GLU A 294 -0.85 9.82 -7.56
N PRO A 295 -0.12 9.67 -8.67
CA PRO A 295 -0.64 8.98 -9.85
C PRO A 295 -0.93 7.50 -9.59
N MET A 296 -0.13 6.79 -8.78
CA MET A 296 -0.41 5.40 -8.41
C MET A 296 -1.72 5.26 -7.63
N GLY A 297 -1.92 6.08 -6.60
CA GLY A 297 -3.13 6.05 -5.79
C GLY A 297 -4.39 6.40 -6.59
N ARG A 298 -4.32 7.39 -7.46
CA ARG A 298 -5.43 7.75 -8.37
C ARG A 298 -5.75 6.62 -9.34
N ALA A 299 -4.74 6.01 -9.98
CA ALA A 299 -4.92 4.89 -10.89
C ALA A 299 -5.58 3.69 -10.20
N ALA A 300 -5.16 3.38 -8.96
CA ALA A 300 -5.78 2.30 -8.19
C ALA A 300 -7.28 2.56 -7.92
N VAL A 301 -7.64 3.80 -7.61
CA VAL A 301 -9.05 4.20 -7.40
C VAL A 301 -9.84 4.17 -8.70
N ASP A 302 -9.27 4.63 -9.80
CA ASP A 302 -9.94 4.63 -11.12
C ASP A 302 -10.19 3.20 -11.61
N LEU A 303 -9.21 2.29 -11.45
CA LEU A 303 -9.37 0.86 -11.74
C LEU A 303 -10.47 0.24 -10.87
N LEU A 304 -10.46 0.50 -9.56
CA LEU A 304 -11.47 -0.04 -8.66
C LEU A 304 -12.87 0.49 -9.01
N ALA A 305 -13.01 1.78 -9.30
CA ALA A 305 -14.30 2.37 -9.68
C ALA A 305 -14.82 1.80 -10.99
N ALA A 306 -13.96 1.55 -11.97
CA ALA A 306 -14.33 0.88 -13.22
C ALA A 306 -14.84 -0.54 -12.97
N LEU A 307 -14.14 -1.33 -12.13
CA LEU A 307 -14.59 -2.66 -11.72
C LEU A 307 -15.95 -2.63 -11.01
N ILE A 308 -16.14 -1.70 -10.05
CA ILE A 308 -17.41 -1.51 -9.35
C ILE A 308 -18.54 -1.12 -10.34
N GLY A 309 -18.19 -0.36 -11.38
CA GLY A 309 -19.10 0.01 -12.46
C GLY A 309 -19.44 -1.13 -13.44
N GLY A 310 -18.81 -2.29 -13.29
CA GLY A 310 -19.00 -3.46 -14.16
C GLY A 310 -18.22 -3.40 -15.48
N SER A 311 -17.22 -2.51 -15.57
CA SER A 311 -16.33 -2.47 -16.73
C SER A 311 -15.36 -3.64 -16.70
N ASP A 312 -15.04 -4.18 -17.88
CA ASP A 312 -13.93 -5.13 -18.02
C ASP A 312 -12.61 -4.36 -17.96
N VAL A 313 -11.80 -4.65 -16.94
CA VAL A 313 -10.51 -4.01 -16.69
C VAL A 313 -9.41 -5.03 -16.95
N ALA A 314 -8.39 -4.62 -17.71
CA ALA A 314 -7.21 -5.45 -17.91
C ALA A 314 -6.58 -5.81 -16.55
N ARG A 315 -6.18 -7.08 -16.41
CA ARG A 315 -5.55 -7.60 -15.17
C ARG A 315 -4.04 -7.41 -15.19
N ASP A 316 -3.54 -6.66 -16.16
CA ASP A 316 -2.13 -6.34 -16.31
C ASP A 316 -1.66 -5.41 -15.19
N GLU A 317 -0.37 -5.39 -14.97
CA GLU A 317 0.26 -4.50 -14.01
C GLU A 317 0.56 -3.14 -14.65
N LEU A 318 0.02 -2.08 -14.08
CA LEU A 318 0.36 -0.71 -14.45
C LEU A 318 1.62 -0.29 -13.70
N LEU A 319 2.72 -0.09 -14.43
CA LEU A 319 4.00 0.36 -13.88
C LEU A 319 4.11 1.89 -13.95
N PHE A 320 4.55 2.48 -12.86
CA PHE A 320 4.79 3.91 -12.71
C PHE A 320 6.27 4.18 -12.50
N GLU A 321 6.82 5.08 -13.30
CA GLU A 321 8.23 5.43 -13.27
C GLU A 321 8.57 6.25 -12.01
N PRO A 322 9.56 5.81 -11.19
CA PRO A 322 10.05 6.55 -10.04
C PRO A 322 11.05 7.63 -10.42
N GLU A 323 11.42 8.49 -9.46
CA GLU A 323 12.40 9.55 -9.59
C GLU A 323 13.47 9.46 -8.51
N LEU A 324 14.76 9.47 -8.87
CA LEU A 324 15.84 9.60 -7.89
C LEU A 324 15.96 11.04 -7.40
N VAL A 325 15.79 11.24 -6.11
CA VAL A 325 15.95 12.55 -5.45
C VAL A 325 17.29 12.59 -4.73
N VAL A 326 18.27 13.26 -5.33
CA VAL A 326 19.62 13.37 -4.78
C VAL A 326 19.66 14.42 -3.68
N ARG A 327 20.20 14.05 -2.51
CA ARG A 327 20.39 14.92 -1.35
C ARG A 327 21.80 14.75 -0.76
N ALA A 328 21.95 14.74 0.57
CA ALA A 328 23.24 14.82 1.26
C ALA A 328 23.77 13.45 1.77
N SER A 329 23.05 12.34 1.57
CA SER A 329 23.49 11.02 2.07
C SER A 329 24.39 10.25 1.11
N THR A 330 24.78 10.85 -0.02
CA THR A 330 25.71 10.26 -1.00
C THR A 330 26.84 11.23 -1.35
N ALA A 331 28.03 10.70 -1.58
CA ALA A 331 29.22 11.46 -1.97
C ALA A 331 30.12 10.60 -2.88
N MET A 332 31.15 11.19 -3.48
CA MET A 332 32.18 10.47 -4.22
C MET A 332 32.84 9.39 -3.35
N ALA A 333 33.05 8.22 -3.91
CA ALA A 333 33.79 7.16 -3.23
C ALA A 333 35.22 7.62 -2.87
N LYS A 334 35.67 7.27 -1.67
CA LYS A 334 37.04 7.53 -1.28
C LYS A 334 37.98 6.76 -2.20
N VAL A 335 38.95 7.48 -2.78
CA VAL A 335 40.04 6.83 -3.50
C VAL A 335 40.90 6.12 -2.47
N VAL A 336 40.85 4.81 -2.42
CA VAL A 336 41.83 4.02 -1.64
C VAL A 336 43.14 4.12 -2.41
N ALA A 337 44.10 4.92 -1.90
CA ALA A 337 45.44 4.90 -2.43
C ALA A 337 45.98 3.47 -2.30
N ARG A 338 46.24 2.83 -3.43
CA ARG A 338 46.87 1.50 -3.50
C ARG A 338 48.31 1.55 -3.06
#